data_85db6416383a61955376062cba1d6cdd
#
_entry.id   85db6416383a61955376062cba1d6cdd
#
_cell.length_a   1.000
_cell.length_b   1.000
_cell.length_c   1.000
_cell.angle_alpha   90.00
_cell.angle_beta   90.00
_cell.angle_gamma   90.00
#
_symmetry.space_group_name_H-M   'P 1'
#
loop_
_entity.id
_entity.type
_entity.pdbx_description
1 polymer ?
#
loop_
_entity_poly.entity_id
_entity_poly.type
_entity_poly.pdbx_seq_one_letter_code
_entity_poly.pdbx_strand_id
1 'polypeptide(L)'
;MSIVEFANVTKRFGSLVVLDQIDLNIECGEVVVVIGPSGSGKSTLLRCINVLEEIDGGDLVVDGISVRSGSKNVRLIRQEAGMVFQQFNLFPQMTALDNVAFGPQHVRGLSRTEAREAARDLLAKVGLAERTHHYPSELSGGQQQRVAIARALAVKPKLVLFDEPTSALDPELRHEVLRVMQVLAEEGMTMIVVTHEMSFARRVGSRLIFMEDGKIAMDGAPAELLDLAENPRLREFLQHVQ
;
A
#
# COMPACT_ATOMS: atom_id res chain seq x y z
N MET A 1 17.79 3.88 6.93
CA MET A 1 18.26 3.42 5.60
C MET A 1 17.05 3.52 4.67
N SER A 2 17.17 4.33 3.62
CA SER A 2 16.06 4.58 2.71
C SER A 2 15.67 3.31 1.93
N ILE A 3 14.37 3.02 1.86
CA ILE A 3 13.82 1.90 1.10
C ILE A 3 13.19 2.38 -0.21
N VAL A 4 12.73 3.64 -0.27
CA VAL A 4 12.20 4.27 -1.49
C VAL A 4 12.81 5.65 -1.62
N GLU A 5 13.33 5.97 -2.80
CA GLU A 5 13.95 7.26 -3.12
C GLU A 5 13.40 7.79 -4.44
N PHE A 6 12.66 8.89 -4.38
CA PHE A 6 12.26 9.68 -5.54
C PHE A 6 13.20 10.87 -5.67
N ALA A 7 13.80 11.03 -6.84
CA ALA A 7 14.62 12.17 -7.20
C ALA A 7 14.04 12.84 -8.45
N ASN A 8 13.36 13.94 -8.28
CA ASN A 8 12.76 14.76 -9.35
C ASN A 8 11.83 13.94 -10.28
N VAL A 9 11.04 13.03 -9.69
CA VAL A 9 10.23 12.08 -10.47
C VAL A 9 9.03 12.76 -11.09
N THR A 10 8.87 12.57 -12.40
CA THR A 10 7.74 13.06 -13.18
C THR A 10 7.01 11.91 -13.84
N LYS A 11 5.66 11.93 -13.77
CA LYS A 11 4.77 11.01 -14.50
C LYS A 11 3.73 11.77 -15.29
N ARG A 12 3.52 11.34 -16.53
CA ARG A 12 2.55 11.94 -17.46
C ARG A 12 1.63 10.88 -18.04
N PHE A 13 0.40 11.28 -18.34
CA PHE A 13 -0.53 10.53 -19.17
C PHE A 13 -0.94 11.43 -20.35
N GLY A 14 -0.31 11.20 -21.50
CA GLY A 14 -0.41 12.13 -22.63
C GLY A 14 0.13 13.52 -22.26
N SER A 15 -0.70 14.55 -22.35
CA SER A 15 -0.33 15.93 -21.99
C SER A 15 -0.50 16.23 -20.49
N LEU A 16 -1.22 15.38 -19.74
CA LEU A 16 -1.50 15.60 -18.32
C LEU A 16 -0.31 15.18 -17.48
N VAL A 17 0.26 16.12 -16.70
CA VAL A 17 1.27 15.83 -15.68
C VAL A 17 0.53 15.40 -14.41
N VAL A 18 0.78 14.17 -13.91
CA VAL A 18 0.13 13.61 -12.73
C VAL A 18 1.06 13.56 -11.53
N LEU A 19 2.36 13.38 -11.76
CA LEU A 19 3.41 13.62 -10.75
C LEU A 19 4.37 14.64 -11.35
N ASP A 20 4.59 15.73 -10.63
CA ASP A 20 5.40 16.86 -11.09
C ASP A 20 6.60 17.06 -10.17
N GLN A 21 7.76 16.54 -10.61
CA GLN A 21 9.06 16.69 -9.95
C GLN A 21 9.01 16.28 -8.46
N ILE A 22 8.54 15.07 -8.18
CA ILE A 22 8.47 14.54 -6.82
C ILE A 22 9.86 14.21 -6.30
N ASP A 23 10.20 14.78 -5.15
CA ASP A 23 11.33 14.41 -4.30
C ASP A 23 10.79 13.83 -2.99
N LEU A 24 11.13 12.57 -2.67
CA LEU A 24 10.63 11.89 -1.49
C LEU A 24 11.56 10.74 -1.11
N ASN A 25 11.94 10.67 0.16
CA ASN A 25 12.66 9.53 0.74
C ASN A 25 11.81 8.87 1.81
N ILE A 26 11.77 7.54 1.82
CA ILE A 26 11.05 6.73 2.82
C ILE A 26 12.04 5.78 3.48
N GLU A 27 12.10 5.81 4.80
CA GLU A 27 12.99 4.98 5.59
C GLU A 27 12.36 3.62 5.95
N CYS A 28 13.20 2.61 6.19
CA CYS A 28 12.73 1.33 6.69
C CYS A 28 12.01 1.50 8.04
N GLY A 29 10.85 0.86 8.20
CA GLY A 29 10.03 0.91 9.41
C GLY A 29 9.10 2.14 9.49
N GLU A 30 9.17 3.08 8.53
CA GLU A 30 8.19 4.17 8.47
C GLU A 30 6.81 3.70 8.03
N VAL A 31 5.79 4.29 8.64
CA VAL A 31 4.39 4.24 8.17
C VAL A 31 4.04 5.60 7.59
N VAL A 32 4.19 5.74 6.28
CA VAL A 32 3.90 6.98 5.56
C VAL A 32 2.45 6.97 5.10
N VAL A 33 1.66 7.92 5.59
CA VAL A 33 0.28 8.11 5.15
C VAL A 33 0.21 9.22 4.11
N VAL A 34 -0.39 8.92 2.96
CA VAL A 34 -0.54 9.87 1.85
C VAL A 34 -2.01 10.25 1.71
N ILE A 35 -2.31 11.53 1.84
CA ILE A 35 -3.65 12.11 1.74
C ILE A 35 -3.69 13.19 0.66
N GLY A 36 -4.90 13.61 0.27
CA GLY A 36 -5.11 14.68 -0.71
C GLY A 36 -6.37 14.46 -1.55
N PRO A 37 -6.80 15.46 -2.33
CA PRO A 37 -7.99 15.37 -3.16
C PRO A 37 -7.89 14.26 -4.22
N SER A 38 -9.05 13.85 -4.75
CA SER A 38 -9.09 12.93 -5.89
C SER A 38 -8.34 13.53 -7.08
N GLY A 39 -7.55 12.71 -7.78
CA GLY A 39 -6.74 13.16 -8.91
C GLY A 39 -5.41 13.82 -8.54
N SER A 40 -5.04 13.97 -7.27
CA SER A 40 -3.75 14.60 -6.87
C SER A 40 -2.50 13.73 -7.13
N GLY A 41 -2.66 12.50 -7.64
CA GLY A 41 -1.52 11.63 -8.01
C GLY A 41 -1.17 10.54 -7.01
N LYS A 42 -1.87 10.39 -5.87
CA LYS A 42 -1.55 9.43 -4.78
C LYS A 42 -1.42 7.98 -5.26
N SER A 43 -2.43 7.45 -5.93
CA SER A 43 -2.39 6.06 -6.46
C SER A 43 -1.33 5.90 -7.54
N THR A 44 -1.06 6.95 -8.34
CA THR A 44 0.00 6.94 -9.34
C THR A 44 1.38 6.89 -8.67
N LEU A 45 1.58 7.61 -7.56
CA LEU A 45 2.81 7.53 -6.76
C LEU A 45 3.08 6.08 -6.32
N LEU A 46 2.08 5.41 -5.73
CA LEU A 46 2.22 4.00 -5.32
C LEU A 46 2.50 3.08 -6.51
N ARG A 47 1.81 3.30 -7.63
CA ARG A 47 1.98 2.47 -8.83
C ARG A 47 3.34 2.65 -9.50
N CYS A 48 3.96 3.81 -9.37
CA CYS A 48 5.33 4.01 -9.81
C CYS A 48 6.32 3.21 -8.94
N ILE A 49 6.13 3.14 -7.62
CA ILE A 49 6.97 2.36 -6.71
C ILE A 49 6.94 0.87 -7.07
N ASN A 50 5.76 0.32 -7.35
CA ASN A 50 5.60 -1.09 -7.74
C ASN A 50 5.80 -1.33 -9.26
N VAL A 51 6.25 -0.30 -9.98
CA VAL A 51 6.48 -0.36 -11.44
C VAL A 51 5.24 -0.85 -12.21
N LEU A 52 4.04 -0.55 -11.72
CA LEU A 52 2.79 -0.70 -12.46
C LEU A 52 2.60 0.46 -13.43
N GLU A 53 3.19 1.61 -13.09
CA GLU A 53 3.32 2.78 -13.97
C GLU A 53 4.79 3.12 -14.12
N GLU A 54 5.24 3.35 -15.36
CA GLU A 54 6.59 3.80 -15.66
C GLU A 54 6.72 5.30 -15.41
N ILE A 55 7.85 5.74 -14.88
CA ILE A 55 8.15 7.17 -14.73
C ILE A 55 8.64 7.77 -16.04
N ASP A 56 8.29 9.03 -16.33
CA ASP A 56 8.70 9.74 -17.55
C ASP A 56 9.98 10.57 -17.34
N GLY A 57 10.22 11.05 -16.11
CA GLY A 57 11.40 11.84 -15.73
C GLY A 57 11.92 11.54 -14.35
N GLY A 58 13.14 11.98 -14.03
CA GLY A 58 13.76 11.76 -12.73
C GLY A 58 14.24 10.33 -12.52
N ASP A 59 14.57 9.99 -11.27
CA ASP A 59 14.99 8.66 -10.85
C ASP A 59 14.16 8.16 -9.67
N LEU A 60 13.81 6.88 -9.69
CA LEU A 60 13.12 6.19 -8.60
C LEU A 60 13.87 4.91 -8.28
N VAL A 61 14.24 4.77 -7.01
CA VAL A 61 14.94 3.60 -6.47
C VAL A 61 14.07 2.97 -5.40
N VAL A 62 13.93 1.64 -5.45
CA VAL A 62 13.20 0.84 -4.46
C VAL A 62 14.11 -0.27 -3.98
N ASP A 63 14.38 -0.32 -2.66
CA ASP A 63 15.32 -1.27 -2.05
C ASP A 63 16.68 -1.33 -2.77
N GLY A 64 17.22 -0.17 -3.14
CA GLY A 64 18.48 -0.05 -3.89
C GLY A 64 18.39 -0.42 -5.37
N ILE A 65 17.20 -0.73 -5.91
CA ILE A 65 16.98 -1.15 -7.28
C ILE A 65 16.30 -0.03 -8.06
N SER A 66 16.94 0.47 -9.12
CA SER A 66 16.34 1.47 -10.01
C SER A 66 15.18 0.89 -10.83
N VAL A 67 14.04 1.59 -10.86
CA VAL A 67 12.86 1.19 -11.64
C VAL A 67 13.11 1.21 -13.16
N ARG A 68 14.11 1.95 -13.62
CA ARG A 68 14.45 2.09 -15.05
C ARG A 68 15.28 0.93 -15.62
N SER A 69 15.75 0.01 -14.79
CA SER A 69 16.79 -0.96 -15.17
C SER A 69 16.27 -2.25 -15.83
N GLY A 70 15.06 -2.25 -16.41
CA GLY A 70 14.56 -3.34 -17.24
C GLY A 70 13.78 -4.44 -16.50
N SER A 71 13.27 -5.42 -17.25
CA SER A 71 12.28 -6.42 -16.78
C SER A 71 12.72 -7.28 -15.59
N LYS A 72 14.01 -7.56 -15.43
CA LYS A 72 14.53 -8.32 -14.29
C LYS A 72 14.33 -7.55 -12.97
N ASN A 73 14.58 -6.25 -13.00
CA ASN A 73 14.46 -5.38 -11.84
C ASN A 73 12.99 -5.18 -11.44
N VAL A 74 12.08 -5.09 -12.40
CA VAL A 74 10.63 -5.04 -12.12
C VAL A 74 10.19 -6.23 -11.27
N ARG A 75 10.67 -7.46 -11.60
CA ARG A 75 10.35 -8.64 -10.81
C ARG A 75 10.91 -8.57 -9.39
N LEU A 76 12.16 -8.12 -9.23
CA LEU A 76 12.79 -7.97 -7.93
C LEU A 76 12.06 -6.90 -7.09
N ILE A 77 11.77 -5.73 -7.66
CA ILE A 77 11.02 -4.68 -6.98
C ILE A 77 9.65 -5.20 -6.49
N ARG A 78 8.90 -5.90 -7.36
CA ARG A 78 7.59 -6.48 -7.00
C ARG A 78 7.67 -7.61 -5.97
N GLN A 79 8.83 -8.20 -5.74
CA GLN A 79 9.06 -9.14 -4.65
C GLN A 79 9.27 -8.42 -3.31
N GLU A 80 9.89 -7.25 -3.33
CA GLU A 80 10.22 -6.48 -2.12
C GLU A 80 9.15 -5.43 -1.78
N ALA A 81 8.29 -5.04 -2.75
CA ALA A 81 7.19 -4.09 -2.57
C ALA A 81 5.84 -4.77 -2.86
N GLY A 82 5.19 -5.29 -1.82
CA GLY A 82 3.83 -5.83 -1.90
C GLY A 82 2.80 -4.73 -2.13
N MET A 83 1.69 -5.03 -2.82
CA MET A 83 0.63 -4.04 -3.05
C MET A 83 -0.74 -4.60 -2.72
N VAL A 84 -1.52 -3.80 -1.99
CA VAL A 84 -2.92 -4.04 -1.64
C VAL A 84 -3.75 -2.94 -2.29
N PHE A 85 -4.71 -3.32 -3.12
CA PHE A 85 -5.53 -2.40 -3.89
C PHE A 85 -6.87 -2.12 -3.20
N GLN A 86 -7.55 -1.07 -3.63
CA GLN A 86 -8.91 -0.74 -3.26
C GLN A 86 -9.89 -1.88 -3.61
N GLN A 87 -9.77 -2.44 -4.80
CA GLN A 87 -10.43 -3.70 -5.17
C GLN A 87 -9.55 -4.87 -4.71
N PHE A 88 -10.15 -5.88 -4.13
CA PHE A 88 -9.43 -6.99 -3.48
C PHE A 88 -8.55 -7.78 -4.46
N ASN A 89 -8.94 -7.83 -5.74
CA ASN A 89 -8.23 -8.48 -6.85
C ASN A 89 -7.83 -9.94 -6.53
N LEU A 90 -8.68 -10.66 -5.78
CA LEU A 90 -8.48 -12.07 -5.51
C LEU A 90 -8.75 -12.91 -6.76
N PHE A 91 -8.06 -14.02 -6.88
CA PHE A 91 -8.35 -15.02 -7.90
C PHE A 91 -9.66 -15.72 -7.55
N PRO A 92 -10.76 -15.49 -8.31
CA PRO A 92 -12.09 -15.98 -7.91
C PRO A 92 -12.22 -17.49 -7.89
N GLN A 93 -11.40 -18.18 -8.70
CA GLN A 93 -11.35 -19.66 -8.81
C GLN A 93 -10.47 -20.33 -7.75
N MET A 94 -9.82 -19.55 -6.88
CA MET A 94 -8.94 -20.06 -5.83
C MET A 94 -9.55 -19.80 -4.46
N THR A 95 -9.34 -20.73 -3.51
CA THR A 95 -9.69 -20.53 -2.10
C THR A 95 -8.85 -19.42 -1.49
N ALA A 96 -9.22 -18.93 -0.29
CA ALA A 96 -8.41 -17.98 0.46
C ALA A 96 -6.97 -18.51 0.66
N LEU A 97 -6.84 -19.79 1.04
CA LEU A 97 -5.55 -20.44 1.21
C LEU A 97 -4.72 -20.45 -0.08
N ASP A 98 -5.33 -20.80 -1.21
CA ASP A 98 -4.61 -20.88 -2.47
C ASP A 98 -4.27 -19.50 -3.04
N ASN A 99 -5.11 -18.47 -2.80
CA ASN A 99 -4.78 -17.09 -3.10
C ASN A 99 -3.51 -16.62 -2.37
N VAL A 100 -3.39 -16.94 -1.08
CA VAL A 100 -2.23 -16.55 -0.27
C VAL A 100 -1.00 -17.39 -0.60
N ALA A 101 -1.15 -18.71 -0.83
CA ALA A 101 -0.05 -19.61 -1.15
C ALA A 101 0.54 -19.39 -2.56
N PHE A 102 -0.18 -18.72 -3.45
CA PHE A 102 0.24 -18.54 -4.85
C PHE A 102 1.59 -17.82 -4.97
N GLY A 103 1.75 -16.68 -4.27
CA GLY A 103 2.99 -15.91 -4.31
C GLY A 103 4.22 -16.68 -3.84
N PRO A 104 4.22 -17.24 -2.63
CA PRO A 104 5.33 -18.06 -2.13
C PRO A 104 5.74 -19.18 -3.08
N GLN A 105 4.79 -19.87 -3.68
CA GLN A 105 5.05 -20.98 -4.60
C GLN A 105 5.69 -20.51 -5.92
N HIS A 106 5.14 -19.45 -6.55
CA HIS A 106 5.54 -19.04 -7.91
C HIS A 106 6.65 -17.98 -7.94
N VAL A 107 6.80 -17.23 -6.85
CA VAL A 107 7.74 -16.09 -6.76
C VAL A 107 8.97 -16.48 -5.94
N ARG A 108 8.77 -17.14 -4.78
CA ARG A 108 9.87 -17.54 -3.88
C ARG A 108 10.32 -18.99 -4.08
N GLY A 109 9.62 -19.77 -4.94
CA GLY A 109 9.99 -21.15 -5.29
C GLY A 109 9.75 -22.17 -4.18
N LEU A 110 8.89 -21.85 -3.19
CA LEU A 110 8.53 -22.81 -2.13
C LEU A 110 7.74 -23.99 -2.69
N SER A 111 7.88 -25.15 -2.07
CA SER A 111 7.03 -26.30 -2.36
C SER A 111 5.57 -25.96 -2.05
N ARG A 112 4.63 -26.70 -2.65
CA ARG A 112 3.20 -26.52 -2.41
C ARG A 112 2.84 -26.66 -0.92
N THR A 113 3.48 -27.58 -0.22
CA THR A 113 3.24 -27.83 1.21
C THR A 113 3.70 -26.65 2.04
N GLU A 114 4.97 -26.21 1.89
CA GLU A 114 5.53 -25.06 2.60
C GLU A 114 4.76 -23.77 2.33
N ALA A 115 4.38 -23.53 1.07
CA ALA A 115 3.59 -22.34 0.70
C ALA A 115 2.20 -22.34 1.37
N ARG A 116 1.55 -23.50 1.49
CA ARG A 116 0.24 -23.60 2.15
C ARG A 116 0.33 -23.53 3.66
N GLU A 117 1.41 -23.99 4.29
CA GLU A 117 1.66 -23.81 5.72
C GLU A 117 1.86 -22.34 6.04
N ALA A 118 2.77 -21.65 5.33
CA ALA A 118 2.97 -20.21 5.48
C ALA A 118 1.67 -19.40 5.23
N ALA A 119 0.85 -19.84 4.27
CA ALA A 119 -0.43 -19.19 3.99
C ALA A 119 -1.46 -19.38 5.13
N ARG A 120 -1.50 -20.55 5.81
CA ARG A 120 -2.37 -20.74 6.97
C ARG A 120 -1.99 -19.82 8.13
N ASP A 121 -0.69 -19.70 8.40
CA ASP A 121 -0.19 -18.82 9.46
C ASP A 121 -0.58 -17.36 9.20
N LEU A 122 -0.44 -16.90 7.95
CA LEU A 122 -0.83 -15.55 7.56
C LEU A 122 -2.34 -15.34 7.61
N LEU A 123 -3.14 -16.32 7.19
CA LEU A 123 -4.60 -16.24 7.33
C LEU A 123 -5.04 -16.21 8.79
N ALA A 124 -4.39 -16.99 9.66
CA ALA A 124 -4.62 -16.90 11.11
C ALA A 124 -4.24 -15.52 11.65
N LYS A 125 -3.10 -14.96 11.24
CA LYS A 125 -2.64 -13.62 11.62
C LYS A 125 -3.65 -12.52 11.26
N VAL A 126 -4.31 -12.62 10.12
CA VAL A 126 -5.37 -11.67 9.71
C VAL A 126 -6.77 -12.05 10.22
N GLY A 127 -6.89 -13.02 11.15
CA GLY A 127 -8.14 -13.44 11.77
C GLY A 127 -9.05 -14.27 10.86
N LEU A 128 -8.47 -15.05 9.92
CA LEU A 128 -9.20 -15.87 8.95
C LEU A 128 -8.83 -17.35 9.00
N ALA A 129 -8.40 -17.88 10.16
CA ALA A 129 -8.04 -19.28 10.34
C ALA A 129 -9.15 -20.25 9.87
N GLU A 130 -10.40 -19.95 10.21
CA GLU A 130 -11.57 -20.78 9.87
C GLU A 130 -12.08 -20.55 8.44
N ARG A 131 -11.48 -19.64 7.66
CA ARG A 131 -11.91 -19.26 6.30
C ARG A 131 -10.98 -19.74 5.20
N THR A 132 -9.99 -20.57 5.51
CA THR A 132 -8.94 -21.01 4.60
C THR A 132 -9.47 -21.67 3.30
N HIS A 133 -10.58 -22.39 3.39
CA HIS A 133 -11.17 -23.13 2.28
C HIS A 133 -12.29 -22.41 1.52
N HIS A 134 -12.65 -21.17 1.97
CA HIS A 134 -13.69 -20.39 1.31
C HIS A 134 -13.15 -19.73 0.04
N TYR A 135 -14.02 -19.64 -0.96
CA TYR A 135 -13.77 -18.86 -2.17
C TYR A 135 -14.11 -17.38 -1.94
N PRO A 136 -13.56 -16.46 -2.74
CA PRO A 136 -13.86 -15.02 -2.59
C PRO A 136 -15.35 -14.69 -2.56
N SER A 137 -16.19 -15.37 -3.33
CA SER A 137 -17.65 -15.19 -3.35
C SER A 137 -18.35 -15.57 -2.05
N GLU A 138 -17.69 -16.32 -1.17
CA GLU A 138 -18.21 -16.77 0.14
C GLU A 138 -17.69 -15.91 1.30
N LEU A 139 -16.89 -14.87 0.99
CA LEU A 139 -16.27 -13.98 1.96
C LEU A 139 -16.88 -12.58 1.90
N SER A 140 -17.05 -11.94 3.08
CA SER A 140 -17.41 -10.52 3.12
C SER A 140 -16.30 -9.65 2.53
N GLY A 141 -16.61 -8.40 2.15
CA GLY A 141 -15.62 -7.46 1.62
C GLY A 141 -14.40 -7.28 2.54
N GLY A 142 -14.64 -7.13 3.85
CA GLY A 142 -13.56 -7.03 4.83
C GLY A 142 -12.72 -8.32 4.95
N GLN A 143 -13.36 -9.50 4.81
CA GLN A 143 -12.63 -10.77 4.76
C GLN A 143 -11.81 -10.89 3.47
N GLN A 144 -12.35 -10.51 2.33
CA GLN A 144 -11.61 -10.50 1.06
C GLN A 144 -10.39 -9.57 1.12
N GLN A 145 -10.55 -8.38 1.71
CA GLN A 145 -9.44 -7.45 1.87
C GLN A 145 -8.36 -8.01 2.80
N ARG A 146 -8.73 -8.66 3.89
CA ARG A 146 -7.75 -9.32 4.76
C ARG A 146 -7.03 -10.49 4.07
N VAL A 147 -7.69 -11.24 3.19
CA VAL A 147 -7.02 -12.22 2.31
C VAL A 147 -6.04 -11.52 1.36
N ALA A 148 -6.41 -10.37 0.77
CA ALA A 148 -5.52 -9.59 -0.11
C ALA A 148 -4.28 -9.09 0.66
N ILE A 149 -4.44 -8.65 1.90
CA ILE A 149 -3.32 -8.27 2.78
C ILE A 149 -2.42 -9.49 3.05
N ALA A 150 -3.00 -10.62 3.47
CA ALA A 150 -2.24 -11.86 3.72
C ALA A 150 -1.48 -12.30 2.46
N ARG A 151 -2.09 -12.20 1.27
CA ARG A 151 -1.44 -12.50 -0.02
C ARG A 151 -0.25 -11.58 -0.30
N ALA A 152 -0.38 -10.28 -0.03
CA ALA A 152 0.72 -9.34 -0.21
C ALA A 152 1.90 -9.65 0.75
N LEU A 153 1.60 -10.03 1.99
CA LEU A 153 2.60 -10.39 2.99
C LEU A 153 3.28 -11.74 2.72
N ALA A 154 2.61 -12.65 1.98
CA ALA A 154 3.07 -14.02 1.79
C ALA A 154 4.43 -14.12 1.07
N VAL A 155 4.76 -13.17 0.23
CA VAL A 155 6.09 -13.09 -0.42
C VAL A 155 7.17 -12.49 0.47
N LYS A 156 6.86 -12.15 1.74
CA LYS A 156 7.75 -11.52 2.72
C LYS A 156 8.40 -10.24 2.16
N PRO A 157 7.59 -9.24 1.75
CA PRO A 157 8.10 -8.00 1.21
C PRO A 157 8.73 -7.14 2.32
N LYS A 158 9.64 -6.22 1.94
CA LYS A 158 10.20 -5.21 2.85
C LYS A 158 9.30 -3.98 3.00
N LEU A 159 8.40 -3.76 2.02
CA LEU A 159 7.49 -2.63 1.94
C LEU A 159 6.11 -3.11 1.51
N VAL A 160 5.04 -2.59 2.12
CA VAL A 160 3.67 -2.82 1.66
C VAL A 160 3.01 -1.49 1.30
N LEU A 161 2.48 -1.45 0.08
CA LEU A 161 1.75 -0.32 -0.48
C LEU A 161 0.25 -0.58 -0.36
N PHE A 162 -0.49 0.36 0.23
CA PHE A 162 -1.94 0.28 0.39
C PHE A 162 -2.60 1.42 -0.40
N ASP A 163 -3.33 1.07 -1.45
CA ASP A 163 -4.08 2.02 -2.29
C ASP A 163 -5.55 1.99 -1.87
N GLU A 164 -5.95 2.87 -0.96
CA GLU A 164 -7.30 3.00 -0.40
C GLU A 164 -7.92 1.68 0.08
N PRO A 165 -7.29 0.94 1.00
CA PRO A 165 -7.66 -0.44 1.33
C PRO A 165 -9.05 -0.59 1.97
N THR A 166 -9.69 0.50 2.40
CA THR A 166 -11.00 0.48 3.09
C THR A 166 -12.12 1.16 2.32
N SER A 167 -11.82 1.84 1.19
CA SER A 167 -12.80 2.66 0.48
C SER A 167 -13.94 1.88 -0.17
N ALA A 168 -13.71 0.59 -0.50
CA ALA A 168 -14.72 -0.32 -1.06
C ALA A 168 -15.51 -1.08 0.02
N LEU A 169 -15.33 -0.76 1.32
CA LEU A 169 -15.91 -1.48 2.45
C LEU A 169 -17.00 -0.66 3.15
N ASP A 170 -18.02 -1.36 3.63
CA ASP A 170 -18.97 -0.80 4.57
C ASP A 170 -18.26 -0.33 5.85
N PRO A 171 -18.73 0.75 6.51
CA PRO A 171 -18.08 1.32 7.69
C PRO A 171 -17.78 0.31 8.80
N GLU A 172 -18.70 -0.64 9.03
CA GLU A 172 -18.56 -1.67 10.07
C GLU A 172 -17.38 -2.62 9.79
N LEU A 173 -17.06 -2.88 8.51
CA LEU A 173 -15.99 -3.80 8.11
C LEU A 173 -14.61 -3.14 8.04
N ARG A 174 -14.55 -1.80 8.00
CA ARG A 174 -13.27 -1.06 7.92
C ARG A 174 -12.39 -1.30 9.13
N HIS A 175 -12.97 -1.36 10.33
CA HIS A 175 -12.24 -1.52 11.59
C HIS A 175 -11.38 -2.79 11.62
N GLU A 176 -11.87 -3.89 11.05
CA GLU A 176 -11.13 -5.15 11.01
C GLU A 176 -9.86 -5.05 10.14
N VAL A 177 -9.97 -4.37 8.99
CA VAL A 177 -8.84 -4.15 8.08
C VAL A 177 -7.83 -3.20 8.70
N LEU A 178 -8.29 -2.06 9.26
CA LEU A 178 -7.41 -1.08 9.92
C LEU A 178 -6.68 -1.69 11.12
N ARG A 179 -7.32 -2.59 11.87
CA ARG A 179 -6.68 -3.31 12.97
C ARG A 179 -5.53 -4.21 12.49
N VAL A 180 -5.73 -4.92 11.38
CA VAL A 180 -4.64 -5.73 10.78
C VAL A 180 -3.47 -4.83 10.37
N MET A 181 -3.75 -3.69 9.73
CA MET A 181 -2.70 -2.73 9.33
C MET A 181 -1.98 -2.14 10.54
N GLN A 182 -2.70 -1.87 11.65
CA GLN A 182 -2.09 -1.41 12.89
C GLN A 182 -1.11 -2.45 13.45
N VAL A 183 -1.49 -3.73 13.50
CA VAL A 183 -0.61 -4.81 13.97
C VAL A 183 0.66 -4.89 13.11
N LEU A 184 0.55 -4.73 11.79
CA LEU A 184 1.71 -4.72 10.90
C LEU A 184 2.65 -3.53 11.19
N ALA A 185 2.11 -2.35 11.49
CA ALA A 185 2.89 -1.20 11.90
C ALA A 185 3.64 -1.44 13.22
N GLU A 186 2.95 -2.01 14.23
CA GLU A 186 3.54 -2.36 15.52
C GLU A 186 4.67 -3.40 15.39
N GLU A 187 4.60 -4.26 14.38
CA GLU A 187 5.66 -5.21 14.04
C GLU A 187 6.84 -4.58 13.26
N GLY A 188 6.79 -3.29 12.97
CA GLY A 188 7.84 -2.56 12.26
C GLY A 188 7.81 -2.69 10.74
N MET A 189 6.67 -3.11 10.16
CA MET A 189 6.51 -3.18 8.70
C MET A 189 6.57 -1.78 8.08
N THR A 190 7.41 -1.59 7.07
CA THR A 190 7.40 -0.36 6.27
C THR A 190 6.13 -0.31 5.43
N MET A 191 5.38 0.79 5.53
CA MET A 191 4.12 0.93 4.81
C MET A 191 3.96 2.31 4.19
N ILE A 192 3.39 2.35 2.98
CA ILE A 192 2.87 3.57 2.38
C ILE A 192 1.37 3.37 2.17
N VAL A 193 0.56 4.22 2.80
CA VAL A 193 -0.88 4.05 2.89
C VAL A 193 -1.59 5.27 2.30
N VAL A 194 -2.22 5.13 1.16
CA VAL A 194 -3.18 6.10 0.65
C VAL A 194 -4.52 5.81 1.32
N THR A 195 -5.07 6.76 2.06
CA THR A 195 -6.32 6.57 2.80
C THR A 195 -7.03 7.89 3.09
N HIS A 196 -8.34 7.78 3.37
CA HIS A 196 -9.17 8.84 3.93
C HIS A 196 -9.45 8.64 5.43
N GLU A 197 -8.87 7.62 6.05
CA GLU A 197 -9.07 7.30 7.46
C GLU A 197 -8.12 8.12 8.35
N MET A 198 -8.55 9.35 8.70
CA MET A 198 -7.69 10.28 9.48
C MET A 198 -7.38 9.77 10.89
N SER A 199 -8.28 9.00 11.49
CA SER A 199 -8.05 8.33 12.78
C SER A 199 -6.91 7.31 12.72
N PHE A 200 -6.78 6.59 11.61
CA PHE A 200 -5.66 5.69 11.34
C PHE A 200 -4.36 6.48 11.15
N ALA A 201 -4.39 7.54 10.32
CA ALA A 201 -3.23 8.39 10.10
C ALA A 201 -2.64 8.94 11.41
N ARG A 202 -3.50 9.44 12.33
CA ARG A 202 -3.08 9.94 13.65
C ARG A 202 -2.48 8.89 14.56
N ARG A 203 -3.05 7.68 14.55
CA ARG A 203 -2.70 6.64 15.52
C ARG A 203 -1.49 5.83 15.11
N VAL A 204 -1.34 5.60 13.81
CA VAL A 204 -0.42 4.61 13.26
C VAL A 204 0.64 5.24 12.35
N GLY A 205 0.31 6.35 11.68
CA GLY A 205 1.23 7.05 10.80
C GLY A 205 2.41 7.64 11.57
N SER A 206 3.63 7.37 11.13
CA SER A 206 4.83 8.05 11.59
C SER A 206 5.07 9.35 10.84
N ARG A 207 4.54 9.46 9.61
CA ARG A 207 4.69 10.59 8.70
C ARG A 207 3.44 10.74 7.84
N LEU A 208 3.03 11.97 7.59
CA LEU A 208 1.90 12.33 6.76
C LEU A 208 2.36 13.20 5.59
N ILE A 209 1.94 12.83 4.40
CA ILE A 209 2.17 13.57 3.17
C ILE A 209 0.82 14.04 2.62
N PHE A 210 0.68 15.34 2.39
CA PHE A 210 -0.45 15.90 1.67
C PHE A 210 -0.07 16.21 0.23
N MET A 211 -0.72 15.54 -0.72
CA MET A 211 -0.52 15.73 -2.15
C MET A 211 -1.61 16.61 -2.76
N GLU A 212 -1.22 17.58 -3.57
CA GLU A 212 -2.09 18.45 -4.35
C GLU A 212 -1.46 18.72 -5.72
N ASP A 213 -2.27 18.68 -6.77
CA ASP A 213 -1.86 19.00 -8.15
C ASP A 213 -0.56 18.30 -8.61
N GLY A 214 -0.41 17.03 -8.24
CA GLY A 214 0.74 16.23 -8.60
C GLY A 214 2.02 16.52 -7.81
N LYS A 215 1.95 17.33 -6.74
CA LYS A 215 3.08 17.71 -5.90
C LYS A 215 2.88 17.31 -4.45
N ILE A 216 3.97 17.20 -3.71
CA ILE A 216 3.94 17.12 -2.26
C ILE A 216 3.81 18.56 -1.74
N ALA A 217 2.61 18.91 -1.25
CA ALA A 217 2.33 20.23 -0.72
C ALA A 217 2.75 20.36 0.75
N MET A 218 2.64 19.26 1.52
CA MET A 218 3.07 19.21 2.93
C MET A 218 3.60 17.82 3.25
N ASP A 219 4.57 17.80 4.18
CA ASP A 219 5.25 16.59 4.65
C ASP A 219 5.68 16.80 6.10
N GLY A 220 5.24 15.94 7.02
CA GLY A 220 5.54 16.11 8.44
C GLY A 220 4.85 15.12 9.35
N ALA A 221 4.91 15.36 10.65
CA ALA A 221 4.25 14.53 11.65
C ALA A 221 2.72 14.62 11.53
N PRO A 222 1.97 13.49 11.61
CA PRO A 222 0.51 13.51 11.48
C PRO A 222 -0.18 14.42 12.49
N ALA A 223 0.29 14.48 13.75
CA ALA A 223 -0.29 15.33 14.78
C ALA A 223 -0.17 16.81 14.43
N GLU A 224 1.00 17.23 13.93
CA GLU A 224 1.25 18.64 13.56
C GLU A 224 0.38 19.06 12.36
N LEU A 225 0.34 18.23 11.33
CA LEU A 225 -0.38 18.56 10.09
C LEU A 225 -1.90 18.48 10.25
N LEU A 226 -2.42 17.52 11.03
CA LEU A 226 -3.85 17.34 11.21
C LEU A 226 -4.47 18.23 12.30
N ASP A 227 -3.69 18.63 13.31
CA ASP A 227 -4.18 19.44 14.43
C ASP A 227 -3.99 20.94 14.20
N LEU A 228 -2.88 21.32 13.58
CA LEU A 228 -2.51 22.70 13.36
C LEU A 228 -2.80 23.19 11.94
N ALA A 229 -3.58 22.46 11.14
CA ALA A 229 -3.82 22.72 9.71
C ALA A 229 -3.74 24.21 9.32
N GLU A 230 -2.52 24.77 9.33
CA GLU A 230 -2.26 26.17 8.96
C GLU A 230 -2.48 26.40 7.46
N ASN A 231 -2.26 25.33 6.67
CA ASN A 231 -2.49 25.36 5.23
C ASN A 231 -4.01 25.39 4.94
N PRO A 232 -4.52 26.44 4.27
CA PRO A 232 -5.94 26.56 3.94
C PRO A 232 -6.48 25.38 3.11
N ARG A 233 -5.67 24.83 2.20
CA ARG A 233 -6.04 23.70 1.33
C ARG A 233 -6.18 22.41 2.11
N LEU A 234 -5.23 22.12 3.01
CA LEU A 234 -5.34 20.96 3.89
C LEU A 234 -6.58 21.07 4.80
N ARG A 235 -6.85 22.27 5.33
CA ARG A 235 -8.04 22.52 6.16
C ARG A 235 -9.32 22.28 5.38
N GLU A 236 -9.43 22.80 4.17
CA GLU A 236 -10.55 22.56 3.26
C GLU A 236 -10.74 21.07 2.99
N PHE A 237 -9.66 20.36 2.65
CA PHE A 237 -9.69 18.90 2.44
C PHE A 237 -10.20 18.15 3.67
N LEU A 238 -9.71 18.47 4.86
CA LEU A 238 -10.10 17.80 6.11
C LEU A 238 -11.58 18.00 6.47
N GLN A 239 -12.19 19.12 6.07
CA GLN A 239 -13.64 19.34 6.27
C GLN A 239 -14.52 18.41 5.44
N HIS A 240 -14.01 17.87 4.32
CA HIS A 240 -14.75 16.99 3.42
C HIS A 240 -14.52 15.49 3.71
N VAL A 241 -13.59 15.16 4.61
CA VAL A 241 -13.17 13.77 4.90
C VAL A 241 -13.66 13.29 6.28
N GLN A 242 -14.54 14.06 6.93
CA GLN A 242 -15.18 13.66 8.20
C GLN A 242 -16.34 12.70 8.00
#